data_2000be0319173ef7c9c158a576f076ea
#
_entry.id   2000be0319173ef7c9c158a576f076ea
#
_cell.length_a   1.000
_cell.length_b   1.000
_cell.length_c   1.000
_cell.angle_alpha   90.00
_cell.angle_beta   90.00
_cell.angle_gamma   90.00
#
_symmetry.space_group_name_H-M   'P 1'
#
loop_
_entity.id
_entity.type
_entity.pdbx_description
1 polymer ?
#
loop_
_entity_poly.entity_id
_entity_poly.type
_entity_poly.pdbx_seq_one_letter_code
_entity_poly.pdbx_strand_id
1 'polypeptide(L)'
;VEKFGEEIAPYAMGMTANLAAAFWKLTGSADQADDEDFTGALASVGCLRAIATILESLSALPHMYEQLEPNLMPIMRKMLGPDGYDVYEEVLEIQSYMTYYSPAVSPAMWELWPVLIASLEGEYGVQYFENILVPMDNYISRGTETFLAHPNCKNDVLRVASGVLLNNQIPEPEVLPAPKLLECVLQNCKGRVDDCVAPYLAVALERLKTCELTYLKDLLVQIVANCLWYDAALTLDILVKNGALGTALQTWFAMLNDRTRGGDKRRHHRREHDKKVCILGLVALIQTPEPNLPAEVAAGMGQICSAVVSLLVDLRTQEKERKEFEAKNPGGFYGHGWGSDDDDFGGDEDLGEDDEDDEEPVLDPAELAAMAKRAQSVNPFRRRGGDDEDDDDDEDFDDGMLTDDENFTSPIDDIDPFTLFAETVTVVQSADAGRFQALAGGLDAAGQQTMQELVAYAGVRREELAKEKAEDEAKKAAAQAKAGPGAIPVQRAGHENH
;
A
#
# COMPACT_ATOMS: atom_id res chain seq x y z
N VAL A 1 4.68 8.56 -25.36
CA VAL A 1 5.78 8.43 -24.40
C VAL A 1 5.86 6.99 -23.93
N GLU A 2 4.83 6.43 -23.32
CA GLU A 2 4.76 5.05 -22.81
C GLU A 2 5.23 3.97 -23.79
N LYS A 3 4.89 4.12 -25.08
CA LYS A 3 5.30 3.17 -26.13
C LYS A 3 6.79 3.14 -26.41
N PHE A 4 7.53 4.19 -26.04
CA PHE A 4 8.96 4.33 -26.37
C PHE A 4 9.88 3.98 -25.17
N GLY A 5 9.33 3.87 -23.96
CA GLY A 5 10.10 3.49 -22.78
C GLY A 5 11.43 4.26 -22.66
N GLU A 6 12.52 3.53 -22.47
CA GLU A 6 13.87 4.11 -22.33
C GLU A 6 14.36 4.92 -23.54
N GLU A 7 13.78 4.77 -24.74
CA GLU A 7 14.17 5.53 -25.93
C GLU A 7 13.90 7.04 -25.79
N ILE A 8 13.03 7.42 -24.83
CA ILE A 8 12.74 8.82 -24.53
C ILE A 8 13.85 9.50 -23.71
N ALA A 9 14.72 8.75 -23.04
CA ALA A 9 15.72 9.27 -22.10
C ALA A 9 16.58 10.42 -22.68
N PRO A 10 17.05 10.40 -23.93
CA PRO A 10 17.82 11.51 -24.51
C PRO A 10 17.05 12.82 -24.59
N TYR A 11 15.73 12.78 -24.59
CA TYR A 11 14.84 13.93 -24.75
C TYR A 11 14.19 14.35 -23.43
N ALA A 12 14.18 13.49 -22.42
CA ALA A 12 13.46 13.66 -21.17
C ALA A 12 13.77 14.99 -20.47
N MET A 13 15.05 15.36 -20.37
CA MET A 13 15.47 16.64 -19.77
C MET A 13 14.85 17.84 -20.48
N GLY A 14 14.90 17.85 -21.83
CA GLY A 14 14.36 18.96 -22.64
C GLY A 14 12.84 19.01 -22.56
N MET A 15 12.17 17.87 -22.62
CA MET A 15 10.70 17.77 -22.52
C MET A 15 10.21 18.23 -21.17
N THR A 16 10.78 17.71 -20.07
CA THR A 16 10.42 18.11 -18.70
C THR A 16 10.65 19.58 -18.46
N ALA A 17 11.78 20.15 -18.93
CA ALA A 17 12.06 21.58 -18.79
C ALA A 17 11.03 22.44 -19.55
N ASN A 18 10.65 22.04 -20.77
CA ASN A 18 9.64 22.74 -21.55
C ASN A 18 8.24 22.67 -20.92
N LEU A 19 7.85 21.47 -20.40
CA LEU A 19 6.58 21.27 -19.72
C LEU A 19 6.53 22.07 -18.40
N ALA A 20 7.61 22.08 -17.62
CA ALA A 20 7.72 22.89 -16.42
C ALA A 20 7.60 24.42 -16.73
N ALA A 21 8.24 24.87 -17.81
CA ALA A 21 8.13 26.26 -18.25
C ALA A 21 6.70 26.60 -18.73
N ALA A 22 6.03 25.69 -19.44
CA ALA A 22 4.64 25.83 -19.84
C ALA A 22 3.72 25.89 -18.63
N PHE A 23 3.90 25.01 -17.67
CA PHE A 23 3.17 25.00 -16.40
C PHE A 23 3.26 26.36 -15.68
N TRP A 24 4.47 26.90 -15.49
CA TRP A 24 4.66 28.21 -14.86
C TRP A 24 4.02 29.36 -15.64
N LYS A 25 3.99 29.28 -16.95
CA LYS A 25 3.33 30.28 -17.80
C LYS A 25 1.81 30.24 -17.63
N LEU A 26 1.24 29.04 -17.55
CA LEU A 26 -0.19 28.85 -17.37
C LEU A 26 -0.65 29.29 -15.97
N THR A 27 0.05 28.86 -14.92
CA THR A 27 -0.28 29.24 -13.53
C THR A 27 -0.01 30.73 -13.23
N GLY A 28 1.01 31.34 -13.84
CA GLY A 28 1.31 32.77 -13.66
C GLY A 28 0.35 33.70 -14.40
N SER A 29 -0.38 33.23 -15.40
CA SER A 29 -1.44 33.98 -16.07
C SER A 29 -2.78 33.91 -15.34
N ALA A 30 -3.00 32.87 -14.54
CA ALA A 30 -4.22 32.69 -13.74
C ALA A 30 -4.40 33.81 -12.68
N ASP A 31 -3.31 34.37 -12.12
CA ASP A 31 -3.36 35.50 -11.19
C ASP A 31 -3.92 36.81 -11.82
N GLN A 32 -4.13 36.85 -13.15
CA GLN A 32 -4.60 38.01 -13.91
C GLN A 32 -5.88 37.75 -14.71
N ALA A 33 -6.40 36.51 -14.69
CA ALA A 33 -7.58 36.13 -15.43
C ALA A 33 -8.85 36.35 -14.61
N ASP A 34 -9.89 36.89 -15.27
CA ASP A 34 -11.26 36.89 -14.75
C ASP A 34 -11.71 35.42 -14.53
N ASP A 35 -12.64 35.19 -13.60
CA ASP A 35 -13.18 33.91 -13.11
C ASP A 35 -13.64 32.86 -14.15
N GLU A 36 -13.38 33.06 -15.44
CA GLU A 36 -13.85 32.20 -16.54
C GLU A 36 -12.72 31.40 -17.26
N ASP A 37 -11.45 31.51 -16.88
CA ASP A 37 -10.37 30.82 -17.59
C ASP A 37 -10.07 29.39 -17.04
N PHE A 38 -11.07 28.53 -17.17
CA PHE A 38 -10.97 27.10 -16.84
C PHE A 38 -9.97 26.33 -17.74
N THR A 39 -9.70 26.85 -18.95
CA THR A 39 -8.76 26.25 -19.91
C THR A 39 -7.31 26.29 -19.45
N GLY A 40 -6.88 27.32 -18.72
CA GLY A 40 -5.55 27.42 -18.15
C GLY A 40 -5.27 26.37 -17.05
N ALA A 41 -6.26 26.13 -16.22
CA ALA A 41 -6.15 25.13 -15.15
C ALA A 41 -6.02 23.71 -15.72
N LEU A 42 -6.88 23.29 -16.65
CA LEU A 42 -6.79 22.00 -17.32
C LEU A 42 -5.46 21.80 -18.06
N ALA A 43 -4.96 22.84 -18.72
CA ALA A 43 -3.69 22.76 -19.42
C ALA A 43 -2.49 22.63 -18.45
N SER A 44 -2.57 23.21 -17.25
CA SER A 44 -1.54 23.08 -16.22
C SER A 44 -1.49 21.65 -15.67
N VAL A 45 -2.66 21.04 -15.39
CA VAL A 45 -2.79 19.62 -15.03
C VAL A 45 -2.19 18.73 -16.13
N GLY A 46 -2.53 18.98 -17.40
CA GLY A 46 -1.97 18.24 -18.55
C GLY A 46 -0.45 18.31 -18.64
N CYS A 47 0.17 19.44 -18.29
CA CYS A 47 1.63 19.55 -18.23
C CYS A 47 2.23 18.64 -17.14
N LEU A 48 1.60 18.56 -15.96
CA LEU A 48 2.09 17.74 -14.85
C LEU A 48 1.90 16.25 -15.14
N ARG A 49 0.76 15.83 -15.67
CA ARG A 49 0.51 14.45 -16.11
C ARG A 49 1.51 14.02 -17.19
N ALA A 50 1.82 14.88 -18.16
CA ALA A 50 2.86 14.59 -19.14
C ALA A 50 4.26 14.43 -18.50
N ILE A 51 4.57 15.18 -17.44
CA ILE A 51 5.80 15.00 -16.65
C ILE A 51 5.78 13.66 -15.92
N ALA A 52 4.68 13.30 -15.27
CA ALA A 52 4.50 12.02 -14.58
C ALA A 52 4.71 10.84 -15.55
N THR A 53 4.10 10.86 -16.72
CA THR A 53 4.30 9.85 -17.77
C THR A 53 5.76 9.76 -18.26
N ILE A 54 6.48 10.89 -18.34
CA ILE A 54 7.92 10.86 -18.65
C ILE A 54 8.70 10.18 -17.54
N LEU A 55 8.41 10.51 -16.26
CA LEU A 55 9.07 9.90 -15.12
C LEU A 55 8.83 8.39 -15.08
N GLU A 56 7.59 7.95 -15.22
CA GLU A 56 7.24 6.54 -15.29
C GLU A 56 8.03 5.78 -16.35
N SER A 57 8.13 6.35 -17.56
CA SER A 57 8.89 5.78 -18.68
C SER A 57 10.39 5.63 -18.40
N LEU A 58 10.91 6.36 -17.41
CA LEU A 58 12.32 6.32 -17.01
C LEU A 58 12.58 5.41 -15.80
N SER A 59 11.59 4.64 -15.35
CA SER A 59 11.65 3.81 -14.15
C SER A 59 12.88 2.86 -14.08
N ALA A 60 13.36 2.38 -15.23
CA ALA A 60 14.55 1.58 -15.36
C ALA A 60 15.88 2.39 -15.33
N LEU A 61 15.82 3.73 -15.30
CA LEU A 61 16.97 4.64 -15.39
C LEU A 61 17.08 5.58 -14.16
N PRO A 62 17.37 5.06 -12.95
CA PRO A 62 17.35 5.84 -11.70
C PRO A 62 18.18 7.13 -11.72
N HIS A 63 19.32 7.13 -12.44
CA HIS A 63 20.20 8.29 -12.54
C HIS A 63 19.56 9.50 -13.25
N MET A 64 18.50 9.29 -14.05
CA MET A 64 17.79 10.37 -14.73
C MET A 64 17.01 11.23 -13.73
N TYR A 65 16.50 10.64 -12.66
CA TYR A 65 15.73 11.36 -11.64
C TYR A 65 16.57 12.42 -10.93
N GLU A 66 17.84 12.11 -10.62
CA GLU A 66 18.77 13.09 -10.04
C GLU A 66 18.98 14.30 -10.98
N GLN A 67 18.96 14.09 -12.28
CA GLN A 67 19.12 15.15 -13.27
C GLN A 67 17.83 15.98 -13.46
N LEU A 68 16.66 15.35 -13.32
CA LEU A 68 15.36 16.00 -13.45
C LEU A 68 14.95 16.77 -12.21
N GLU A 69 15.43 16.38 -11.03
CA GLU A 69 15.09 16.98 -9.73
C GLU A 69 15.17 18.50 -9.69
N PRO A 70 16.24 19.16 -10.19
CA PRO A 70 16.34 20.63 -10.15
C PRO A 70 15.21 21.35 -10.91
N ASN A 71 14.66 20.72 -11.96
CA ASN A 71 13.55 21.27 -12.74
C ASN A 71 12.20 21.11 -12.04
N LEU A 72 12.03 20.05 -11.25
CA LEU A 72 10.76 19.67 -10.62
C LEU A 72 10.62 20.22 -9.19
N MET A 73 11.73 20.35 -8.45
CA MET A 73 11.71 20.86 -7.08
C MET A 73 10.98 22.20 -6.90
N PRO A 74 11.13 23.22 -7.79
CA PRO A 74 10.38 24.48 -7.65
C PRO A 74 8.86 24.27 -7.72
N ILE A 75 8.40 23.35 -8.58
CA ILE A 75 6.98 23.02 -8.71
C ILE A 75 6.49 22.35 -7.42
N MET A 76 7.16 21.29 -6.97
CA MET A 76 6.78 20.57 -5.76
C MET A 76 6.77 21.49 -4.53
N ARG A 77 7.80 22.32 -4.34
CA ARG A 77 7.86 23.26 -3.19
C ARG A 77 6.70 24.25 -3.16
N LYS A 78 6.25 24.74 -4.32
CA LYS A 78 5.15 25.70 -4.38
C LYS A 78 3.79 25.02 -4.32
N MET A 79 3.60 23.96 -5.11
CA MET A 79 2.29 23.36 -5.32
C MET A 79 1.88 22.33 -4.25
N LEU A 80 2.80 21.87 -3.42
CA LEU A 80 2.45 21.10 -2.21
C LEU A 80 2.01 22.02 -1.04
N GLY A 81 1.99 23.32 -1.24
CA GLY A 81 1.44 24.31 -0.33
C GLY A 81 -0.01 24.68 -0.67
N PRO A 82 -0.58 25.65 0.08
CA PRO A 82 -1.99 26.05 -0.08
C PRO A 82 -2.38 26.55 -1.49
N ASP A 83 -1.40 27.03 -2.25
CA ASP A 83 -1.66 27.57 -3.61
C ASP A 83 -1.82 26.48 -4.67
N GLY A 84 -1.62 25.19 -4.34
CA GLY A 84 -1.52 24.10 -5.30
C GLY A 84 -2.64 23.07 -5.25
N TYR A 85 -3.73 23.30 -4.52
CA TYR A 85 -4.78 22.28 -4.35
C TYR A 85 -5.39 21.79 -5.66
N ASP A 86 -5.46 22.61 -6.69
CA ASP A 86 -6.01 22.24 -8.00
C ASP A 86 -5.14 21.26 -8.79
N VAL A 87 -3.88 21.07 -8.39
CA VAL A 87 -2.89 20.19 -9.06
C VAL A 87 -2.16 19.28 -8.04
N TYR A 88 -2.77 19.12 -6.87
CA TYR A 88 -2.12 18.47 -5.74
C TYR A 88 -1.82 17.00 -6.00
N GLU A 89 -2.77 16.28 -6.61
CA GLU A 89 -2.64 14.86 -6.96
C GLU A 89 -1.49 14.63 -7.93
N GLU A 90 -1.41 15.40 -9.02
CA GLU A 90 -0.36 15.29 -10.02
C GLU A 90 1.02 15.62 -9.45
N VAL A 91 1.08 16.56 -8.52
CA VAL A 91 2.37 16.92 -7.88
C VAL A 91 2.81 15.85 -6.87
N LEU A 92 1.87 15.24 -6.15
CA LEU A 92 2.15 14.10 -5.27
C LEU A 92 2.58 12.86 -6.07
N GLU A 93 1.98 12.62 -7.23
CA GLU A 93 2.39 11.56 -8.14
C GLU A 93 3.84 11.78 -8.63
N ILE A 94 4.17 12.98 -9.08
CA ILE A 94 5.55 13.36 -9.45
C ILE A 94 6.50 13.12 -8.27
N GLN A 95 6.12 13.55 -7.06
CA GLN A 95 6.93 13.33 -5.86
C GLN A 95 7.11 11.84 -5.55
N SER A 96 6.07 11.03 -5.74
CA SER A 96 6.12 9.58 -5.55
C SER A 96 7.14 8.96 -6.50
N TYR A 97 7.10 9.27 -7.78
CA TYR A 97 8.08 8.77 -8.75
C TYR A 97 9.49 9.24 -8.41
N MET A 98 9.66 10.51 -8.04
CA MET A 98 10.96 11.07 -7.66
C MET A 98 11.55 10.40 -6.42
N THR A 99 10.74 10.08 -5.42
CA THR A 99 11.20 9.41 -4.20
C THR A 99 11.39 7.91 -4.38
N TYR A 100 10.61 7.27 -5.26
CA TYR A 100 10.65 5.83 -5.47
C TYR A 100 11.76 5.39 -6.43
N TYR A 101 11.86 6.02 -7.61
CA TYR A 101 12.79 5.57 -8.65
C TYR A 101 14.18 6.21 -8.56
N SER A 102 14.37 7.30 -7.82
CA SER A 102 15.71 7.87 -7.57
C SER A 102 16.63 6.85 -6.89
N PRO A 103 17.95 6.93 -7.10
CA PRO A 103 18.90 6.05 -6.39
C PRO A 103 18.78 6.14 -4.87
N ALA A 104 18.48 7.33 -4.35
CA ALA A 104 18.18 7.62 -2.96
C ALA A 104 17.27 8.84 -2.84
N VAL A 105 16.56 8.96 -1.73
CA VAL A 105 15.80 10.18 -1.40
C VAL A 105 16.79 11.31 -1.09
N SER A 106 16.82 12.33 -1.96
CA SER A 106 17.79 13.41 -1.88
C SER A 106 17.56 14.32 -0.67
N PRO A 107 18.58 15.07 -0.21
CA PRO A 107 18.39 16.10 0.82
C PRO A 107 17.37 17.17 0.43
N ALA A 108 17.25 17.51 -0.86
CA ALA A 108 16.26 18.45 -1.35
C ALA A 108 14.83 17.89 -1.23
N MET A 109 14.64 16.59 -1.53
CA MET A 109 13.36 15.92 -1.29
C MET A 109 12.99 15.93 0.20
N TRP A 110 13.92 15.71 1.11
CA TRP A 110 13.67 15.78 2.56
C TRP A 110 13.18 17.14 3.05
N GLU A 111 13.44 18.24 2.32
CA GLU A 111 12.85 19.54 2.62
C GLU A 111 11.32 19.57 2.42
N LEU A 112 10.76 18.64 1.66
CA LEU A 112 9.31 18.52 1.44
C LEU A 112 8.59 17.75 2.56
N TRP A 113 9.30 16.96 3.39
CA TRP A 113 8.68 16.24 4.51
C TRP A 113 7.83 17.14 5.41
N PRO A 114 8.34 18.27 5.97
CA PRO A 114 7.52 19.15 6.78
C PRO A 114 6.36 19.79 6.01
N VAL A 115 6.47 19.92 4.69
CA VAL A 115 5.38 20.45 3.85
C VAL A 115 4.23 19.43 3.78
N LEU A 116 4.53 18.13 3.54
CA LEU A 116 3.53 17.07 3.57
C LEU A 116 2.83 16.98 4.93
N ILE A 117 3.60 17.06 6.02
CA ILE A 117 3.03 17.06 7.37
C ILE A 117 2.10 18.24 7.60
N ALA A 118 2.53 19.45 7.21
CA ALA A 118 1.70 20.65 7.32
C ALA A 118 0.43 20.57 6.47
N SER A 119 0.51 19.92 5.32
CA SER A 119 -0.64 19.67 4.45
C SER A 119 -1.64 18.73 5.11
N LEU A 120 -1.19 17.62 5.69
CA LEU A 120 -2.06 16.66 6.40
C LEU A 120 -2.76 17.29 7.63
N GLU A 121 -2.17 18.32 8.22
CA GLU A 121 -2.76 19.08 9.32
C GLU A 121 -3.66 20.23 8.84
N GLY A 122 -3.65 20.51 7.54
CA GLY A 122 -4.47 21.54 6.92
C GLY A 122 -5.92 21.11 6.72
N GLU A 123 -6.75 22.04 6.26
CA GLU A 123 -8.19 21.88 6.09
C GLU A 123 -8.54 20.73 5.11
N TYR A 124 -7.73 20.55 4.07
CA TYR A 124 -7.96 19.56 3.01
C TYR A 124 -7.05 18.33 3.09
N GLY A 125 -6.14 18.29 4.08
CA GLY A 125 -5.09 17.27 4.13
C GLY A 125 -5.59 15.83 4.24
N VAL A 126 -6.70 15.63 4.94
CA VAL A 126 -7.29 14.28 5.10
C VAL A 126 -7.84 13.76 3.75
N GLN A 127 -8.41 14.64 2.93
CA GLN A 127 -8.92 14.29 1.60
C GLN A 127 -7.81 13.74 0.68
N TYR A 128 -6.59 14.26 0.83
CA TYR A 128 -5.42 13.84 0.03
C TYR A 128 -4.51 12.86 0.77
N PHE A 129 -4.93 12.32 1.91
CA PHE A 129 -4.05 11.50 2.73
C PHE A 129 -3.60 10.24 1.97
N GLU A 130 -4.46 9.63 1.20
CA GLU A 130 -4.11 8.45 0.39
C GLU A 130 -3.01 8.77 -0.63
N ASN A 131 -3.11 9.90 -1.32
CA ASN A 131 -2.08 10.38 -2.25
C ASN A 131 -0.77 10.76 -1.54
N ILE A 132 -0.85 11.35 -0.34
CA ILE A 132 0.32 11.72 0.47
C ILE A 132 0.99 10.48 1.08
N LEU A 133 0.25 9.42 1.36
CA LEU A 133 0.78 8.19 1.94
C LEU A 133 1.89 7.59 1.07
N VAL A 134 1.74 7.60 -0.26
CA VAL A 134 2.71 7.00 -1.19
C VAL A 134 4.11 7.63 -1.07
N PRO A 135 4.29 8.97 -1.23
CA PRO A 135 5.60 9.56 -1.01
C PRO A 135 6.09 9.42 0.44
N MET A 136 5.21 9.44 1.47
CA MET A 136 5.62 9.22 2.85
C MET A 136 6.16 7.80 3.08
N ASP A 137 5.52 6.80 2.50
CA ASP A 137 6.05 5.42 2.50
C ASP A 137 7.45 5.37 1.88
N ASN A 138 7.64 6.01 0.73
CA ASN A 138 8.94 6.08 0.06
C ASN A 138 10.02 6.76 0.93
N TYR A 139 9.68 7.82 1.66
CA TYR A 139 10.61 8.43 2.63
C TYR A 139 11.02 7.46 3.74
N ILE A 140 10.08 6.66 4.24
CA ILE A 140 10.32 5.72 5.33
C ILE A 140 11.06 4.48 4.81
N SER A 141 10.61 3.88 3.73
CA SER A 141 11.14 2.62 3.21
C SER A 141 12.50 2.79 2.53
N ARG A 142 12.70 3.85 1.74
CA ARG A 142 13.93 4.09 0.98
C ARG A 142 14.89 5.05 1.68
N GLY A 143 14.39 5.86 2.61
CA GLY A 143 15.16 6.80 3.39
C GLY A 143 15.23 6.48 4.88
N THR A 144 15.10 5.20 5.28
CA THR A 144 14.99 4.72 6.66
C THR A 144 16.04 5.33 7.60
N GLU A 145 17.31 5.39 7.20
CA GLU A 145 18.38 5.96 8.01
C GLU A 145 18.17 7.45 8.29
N THR A 146 17.77 8.20 7.29
CA THR A 146 17.47 9.64 7.42
C THR A 146 16.21 9.85 8.26
N PHE A 147 15.17 9.05 8.03
CA PHE A 147 13.93 9.07 8.82
C PHE A 147 14.21 8.86 10.31
N LEU A 148 15.01 7.87 10.64
CA LEU A 148 15.38 7.54 12.03
C LEU A 148 16.32 8.56 12.67
N ALA A 149 17.21 9.17 11.88
CA ALA A 149 18.13 10.19 12.37
C ALA A 149 17.44 11.55 12.56
N HIS A 150 16.33 11.81 11.86
CA HIS A 150 15.63 13.08 11.95
C HIS A 150 14.82 13.16 13.26
N PRO A 151 14.98 14.22 14.06
CA PRO A 151 14.44 14.29 15.43
C PRO A 151 12.91 14.28 15.49
N ASN A 152 12.23 14.67 14.41
CA ASN A 152 10.79 14.89 14.40
C ASN A 152 10.01 13.82 13.64
N CYS A 153 10.59 13.13 12.64
CA CYS A 153 9.84 12.29 11.71
C CYS A 153 8.96 11.23 12.40
N LYS A 154 9.47 10.52 13.40
CA LYS A 154 8.66 9.56 14.17
C LYS A 154 7.48 10.22 14.90
N ASN A 155 7.73 11.38 15.48
CA ASN A 155 6.69 12.15 16.20
C ASN A 155 5.68 12.75 15.23
N ASP A 156 6.11 13.17 14.06
CA ASP A 156 5.23 13.68 12.99
C ASP A 156 4.26 12.60 12.54
N VAL A 157 4.75 11.38 12.27
CA VAL A 157 3.91 10.24 11.92
C VAL A 157 2.89 9.94 13.01
N LEU A 158 3.32 9.82 14.27
CA LEU A 158 2.41 9.56 15.39
C LEU A 158 1.36 10.66 15.53
N ARG A 159 1.76 11.94 15.40
CA ARG A 159 0.88 13.10 15.56
C ARG A 159 -0.19 13.15 14.48
N VAL A 160 0.20 12.96 13.22
CA VAL A 160 -0.73 12.93 12.08
C VAL A 160 -1.68 11.73 12.20
N ALA A 161 -1.14 10.52 12.37
CA ALA A 161 -1.96 9.32 12.48
C ALA A 161 -2.93 9.38 13.67
N SER A 162 -2.47 9.86 14.84
CA SER A 162 -3.34 10.02 16.01
C SER A 162 -4.42 11.08 15.79
N GLY A 163 -4.07 12.20 15.14
CA GLY A 163 -5.00 13.28 14.82
C GLY A 163 -6.15 12.82 13.93
N VAL A 164 -5.85 11.96 12.96
CA VAL A 164 -6.86 11.40 12.05
C VAL A 164 -7.63 10.25 12.72
N LEU A 165 -6.93 9.26 13.30
CA LEU A 165 -7.57 8.08 13.89
C LEU A 165 -8.49 8.38 15.07
N LEU A 166 -8.14 9.35 15.92
CA LEU A 166 -8.92 9.68 17.11
C LEU A 166 -9.98 10.76 16.86
N ASN A 167 -10.07 11.29 15.64
CA ASN A 167 -11.07 12.27 15.26
C ASN A 167 -12.31 11.58 14.68
N ASN A 168 -13.34 11.37 15.49
CA ASN A 168 -14.59 10.76 15.07
C ASN A 168 -15.46 11.63 14.12
N GLN A 169 -15.02 12.84 13.75
CA GLN A 169 -15.68 13.67 12.75
C GLN A 169 -15.22 13.38 11.31
N ILE A 170 -14.10 12.68 11.17
CA ILE A 170 -13.57 12.27 9.86
C ILE A 170 -14.30 10.97 9.45
N PRO A 171 -14.85 10.90 8.22
CA PRO A 171 -15.43 9.66 7.70
C PRO A 171 -14.42 8.51 7.71
N GLU A 172 -14.86 7.31 8.10
CA GLU A 172 -13.98 6.16 8.26
C GLU A 172 -13.19 5.76 7.00
N PRO A 173 -13.72 5.89 5.77
CA PRO A 173 -12.93 5.65 4.56
C PRO A 173 -11.72 6.59 4.42
N GLU A 174 -11.83 7.84 4.85
CA GLU A 174 -10.74 8.81 4.78
C GLU A 174 -9.65 8.57 5.85
N VAL A 175 -9.95 7.73 6.86
CA VAL A 175 -9.03 7.38 7.94
C VAL A 175 -8.07 6.23 7.56
N LEU A 176 -8.40 5.44 6.54
CA LEU A 176 -7.68 4.22 6.15
C LEU A 176 -6.17 4.39 5.91
N PRO A 177 -5.67 5.52 5.39
CA PRO A 177 -4.24 5.71 5.20
C PRO A 177 -3.44 5.81 6.51
N ALA A 178 -4.08 6.24 7.60
CA ALA A 178 -3.38 6.45 8.87
C ALA A 178 -2.81 5.15 9.49
N PRO A 179 -3.57 4.04 9.63
CA PRO A 179 -2.99 2.78 10.07
C PRO A 179 -1.95 2.21 9.12
N LYS A 180 -2.11 2.37 7.79
CA LYS A 180 -1.10 1.95 6.80
C LYS A 180 0.24 2.67 7.01
N LEU A 181 0.20 3.97 7.34
CA LEU A 181 1.41 4.74 7.66
C LEU A 181 2.12 4.23 8.94
N LEU A 182 1.37 3.84 9.98
CA LEU A 182 1.96 3.24 11.18
C LEU A 182 2.58 1.86 10.91
N GLU A 183 1.94 1.07 10.07
CA GLU A 183 2.44 -0.21 9.61
C GLU A 183 3.77 -0.05 8.86
N CYS A 184 3.85 0.90 7.93
CA CYS A 184 5.07 1.22 7.18
C CYS A 184 6.26 1.47 8.12
N VAL A 185 6.08 2.25 9.19
CA VAL A 185 7.14 2.52 10.19
C VAL A 185 7.54 1.24 10.92
N LEU A 186 6.59 0.43 11.40
CA LEU A 186 6.89 -0.81 12.15
C LEU A 186 7.65 -1.82 11.30
N GLN A 187 7.30 -1.94 10.02
CA GLN A 187 7.92 -2.91 9.12
C GLN A 187 9.31 -2.47 8.65
N ASN A 188 9.44 -1.22 8.18
CA ASN A 188 10.70 -0.71 7.64
C ASN A 188 11.73 -0.35 8.72
N CYS A 189 11.30 -0.06 9.95
CA CYS A 189 12.18 0.34 11.05
C CYS A 189 12.28 -0.74 12.14
N LYS A 190 12.11 -2.02 11.78
CA LYS A 190 12.11 -3.16 12.73
C LYS A 190 13.35 -3.15 13.62
N GLY A 191 13.14 -3.27 14.95
CA GLY A 191 14.20 -3.26 15.97
C GLY A 191 14.80 -1.89 16.28
N ARG A 192 14.22 -0.78 15.76
CA ARG A 192 14.78 0.57 15.92
C ARG A 192 13.75 1.63 16.38
N VAL A 193 12.50 1.22 16.60
CA VAL A 193 11.37 2.11 16.97
C VAL A 193 10.56 1.56 18.15
N ASP A 194 11.24 1.01 19.17
CA ASP A 194 10.59 0.46 20.36
C ASP A 194 9.70 1.50 21.05
N ASP A 195 10.10 2.77 21.00
CA ASP A 195 9.38 3.92 21.53
C ASP A 195 8.04 4.21 20.80
N CYS A 196 7.87 3.68 19.58
CA CYS A 196 6.65 3.82 18.80
C CYS A 196 5.59 2.74 19.13
N VAL A 197 5.99 1.58 19.65
CA VAL A 197 5.09 0.44 19.86
C VAL A 197 3.94 0.79 20.82
N ALA A 198 4.26 1.37 21.98
CA ALA A 198 3.23 1.71 22.97
C ALA A 198 2.21 2.75 22.48
N PRO A 199 2.61 3.90 21.89
CA PRO A 199 1.66 4.87 21.37
C PRO A 199 0.87 4.35 20.17
N TYR A 200 1.45 3.54 19.27
CA TYR A 200 0.73 2.98 18.14
C TYR A 200 -0.36 2.00 18.59
N LEU A 201 -0.04 1.12 19.54
CA LEU A 201 -1.04 0.25 20.16
C LEU A 201 -2.16 1.04 20.85
N ALA A 202 -1.81 2.10 21.58
CA ALA A 202 -2.80 2.92 22.28
C ALA A 202 -3.80 3.56 21.31
N VAL A 203 -3.33 4.14 20.22
CA VAL A 203 -4.18 4.78 19.22
C VAL A 203 -5.05 3.75 18.49
N ALA A 204 -4.46 2.63 18.06
CA ALA A 204 -5.18 1.58 17.36
C ALA A 204 -6.29 0.96 18.23
N LEU A 205 -5.98 0.60 19.48
CA LEU A 205 -6.95 0.01 20.40
C LEU A 205 -8.04 1.00 20.84
N GLU A 206 -7.73 2.29 20.91
CA GLU A 206 -8.73 3.31 21.23
C GLU A 206 -9.72 3.46 20.07
N ARG A 207 -9.23 3.58 18.82
CA ARG A 207 -10.09 3.69 17.64
C ARG A 207 -10.91 2.42 17.42
N LEU A 208 -10.36 1.26 17.68
CA LEU A 208 -11.04 -0.03 17.52
C LEU A 208 -12.32 -0.16 18.34
N LYS A 209 -12.46 0.62 19.43
CA LYS A 209 -13.68 0.64 20.26
C LYS A 209 -14.88 1.30 19.61
N THR A 210 -14.65 2.18 18.64
CA THR A 210 -15.67 3.06 18.06
C THR A 210 -15.82 2.92 16.55
N CYS A 211 -14.90 2.22 15.86
CA CYS A 211 -14.98 2.05 14.41
C CYS A 211 -16.05 1.04 14.01
N GLU A 212 -16.74 1.31 12.92
CA GLU A 212 -17.80 0.47 12.35
C GLU A 212 -17.35 -0.22 11.06
N LEU A 213 -16.56 0.48 10.23
CA LEU A 213 -16.07 -0.03 8.95
C LEU A 213 -15.19 -1.28 9.14
N THR A 214 -15.61 -2.38 8.52
CA THR A 214 -14.94 -3.69 8.61
C THR A 214 -13.46 -3.59 8.23
N TYR A 215 -13.15 -2.93 7.12
CA TYR A 215 -11.79 -2.80 6.64
C TYR A 215 -10.90 -1.94 7.56
N LEU A 216 -11.45 -0.89 8.20
CA LEU A 216 -10.70 -0.13 9.21
C LEU A 216 -10.40 -0.99 10.45
N LYS A 217 -11.34 -1.85 10.89
CA LYS A 217 -11.07 -2.82 11.96
C LYS A 217 -9.92 -3.74 11.63
N ASP A 218 -9.88 -4.22 10.38
CA ASP A 218 -8.80 -5.08 9.89
C ASP A 218 -7.44 -4.39 10.00
N LEU A 219 -7.32 -3.15 9.50
CA LEU A 219 -6.09 -2.37 9.57
C LEU A 219 -5.66 -2.06 11.02
N LEU A 220 -6.60 -1.75 11.91
CA LEU A 220 -6.29 -1.48 13.31
C LEU A 220 -5.78 -2.72 14.04
N VAL A 221 -6.35 -3.90 13.76
CA VAL A 221 -5.86 -5.18 14.29
C VAL A 221 -4.51 -5.54 13.68
N GLN A 222 -4.27 -5.21 12.41
CA GLN A 222 -2.96 -5.40 11.77
C GLN A 222 -1.86 -4.59 12.45
N ILE A 223 -2.15 -3.42 13.03
CA ILE A 223 -1.17 -2.71 13.87
C ILE A 223 -0.76 -3.57 15.08
N VAL A 224 -1.71 -4.25 15.73
CA VAL A 224 -1.40 -5.17 16.85
C VAL A 224 -0.53 -6.33 16.34
N ALA A 225 -0.88 -6.91 15.20
CA ALA A 225 -0.11 -8.00 14.59
C ALA A 225 1.31 -7.55 14.19
N ASN A 226 1.45 -6.36 13.59
CA ASN A 226 2.74 -5.77 13.25
C ASN A 226 3.60 -5.46 14.49
N CYS A 227 3.00 -4.96 15.58
CA CYS A 227 3.70 -4.78 16.85
C CYS A 227 4.22 -6.11 17.41
N LEU A 228 3.41 -7.18 17.34
CA LEU A 228 3.84 -8.53 17.76
C LEU A 228 4.96 -9.06 16.86
N TRP A 229 4.86 -8.83 15.55
CA TRP A 229 5.93 -9.20 14.61
C TRP A 229 7.19 -8.36 14.78
N TYR A 230 7.05 -7.09 15.19
CA TYR A 230 8.17 -6.21 15.52
C TYR A 230 8.94 -6.73 16.73
N ASP A 231 8.27 -6.88 17.88
CA ASP A 231 8.79 -7.48 19.11
C ASP A 231 7.61 -7.98 19.95
N ALA A 232 7.41 -9.29 19.99
CA ALA A 232 6.29 -9.89 20.71
C ALA A 232 6.42 -9.72 22.25
N ALA A 233 7.63 -9.80 22.79
CA ALA A 233 7.84 -9.67 24.23
C ALA A 233 7.54 -8.25 24.71
N LEU A 234 8.03 -7.23 24.00
CA LEU A 234 7.73 -5.83 24.25
C LEU A 234 6.23 -5.55 24.15
N THR A 235 5.61 -6.02 23.07
CA THR A 235 4.18 -5.80 22.80
C THR A 235 3.31 -6.44 23.87
N LEU A 236 3.59 -7.69 24.26
CA LEU A 236 2.86 -8.39 25.33
C LEU A 236 3.02 -7.68 26.68
N ASP A 237 4.22 -7.24 27.01
CA ASP A 237 4.48 -6.48 28.25
C ASP A 237 3.66 -5.17 28.30
N ILE A 238 3.60 -4.43 27.18
CA ILE A 238 2.80 -3.21 27.05
C ILE A 238 1.29 -3.52 27.20
N LEU A 239 0.79 -4.53 26.49
CA LEU A 239 -0.62 -4.92 26.56
C LEU A 239 -1.04 -5.38 27.95
N VAL A 240 -0.21 -6.15 28.64
CA VAL A 240 -0.45 -6.60 30.02
C VAL A 240 -0.45 -5.41 30.98
N LYS A 241 0.55 -4.54 30.94
CA LYS A 241 0.65 -3.36 31.79
C LYS A 241 -0.55 -2.41 31.66
N ASN A 242 -1.09 -2.31 30.45
CA ASN A 242 -2.27 -1.48 30.17
C ASN A 242 -3.60 -2.21 30.36
N GLY A 243 -3.60 -3.49 30.77
CA GLY A 243 -4.82 -4.30 30.94
C GLY A 243 -5.59 -4.52 29.62
N ALA A 244 -4.92 -4.41 28.49
CA ALA A 244 -5.53 -4.46 27.16
C ALA A 244 -5.38 -5.82 26.47
N LEU A 245 -4.52 -6.73 26.97
CA LEU A 245 -4.20 -7.99 26.33
C LEU A 245 -5.44 -8.83 26.03
N GLY A 246 -6.27 -9.08 27.04
CA GLY A 246 -7.46 -9.93 26.87
C GLY A 246 -8.42 -9.37 25.82
N THR A 247 -8.72 -8.07 25.87
CA THR A 247 -9.63 -7.41 24.91
C THR A 247 -9.05 -7.44 23.50
N ALA A 248 -7.76 -7.10 23.33
CA ALA A 248 -7.12 -7.10 22.01
C ALA A 248 -7.16 -8.49 21.35
N LEU A 249 -6.79 -9.54 22.10
CA LEU A 249 -6.82 -10.91 21.59
C LEU A 249 -8.26 -11.39 21.33
N GLN A 250 -9.20 -11.11 22.23
CA GLN A 250 -10.60 -11.51 22.02
C GLN A 250 -11.19 -10.89 20.77
N THR A 251 -10.97 -9.58 20.55
CA THR A 251 -11.43 -8.89 19.35
C THR A 251 -10.78 -9.50 18.10
N TRP A 252 -9.47 -9.67 18.10
CA TRP A 252 -8.77 -10.25 16.94
C TRP A 252 -9.25 -11.66 16.64
N PHE A 253 -9.36 -12.54 17.64
CA PHE A 253 -9.84 -13.92 17.43
C PHE A 253 -11.31 -13.97 17.01
N ALA A 254 -12.15 -13.04 17.47
CA ALA A 254 -13.52 -12.92 16.99
C ALA A 254 -13.55 -12.61 15.48
N MET A 255 -12.73 -11.64 15.01
CA MET A 255 -12.59 -11.29 13.61
C MET A 255 -12.02 -12.45 12.76
N LEU A 256 -11.00 -13.16 13.28
CA LEU A 256 -10.43 -14.33 12.60
C LEU A 256 -11.44 -15.49 12.43
N ASN A 257 -12.46 -15.57 13.24
CA ASN A 257 -13.49 -16.61 13.18
C ASN A 257 -14.79 -16.13 12.50
N ASP A 258 -14.90 -14.84 12.17
CA ASP A 258 -16.08 -14.32 11.49
C ASP A 258 -16.07 -14.71 10.01
N ARG A 259 -17.15 -15.41 9.60
CA ARG A 259 -17.33 -15.94 8.26
C ARG A 259 -18.67 -15.50 7.68
N THR A 260 -18.78 -15.41 6.36
CA THR A 260 -20.04 -15.18 5.65
C THR A 260 -21.06 -16.29 5.95
N ARG A 261 -22.35 -16.03 5.73
CA ARG A 261 -23.45 -17.00 6.00
C ARG A 261 -23.25 -18.37 5.33
N GLY A 262 -22.53 -18.46 4.21
CA GLY A 262 -22.14 -19.71 3.56
C GLY A 262 -20.98 -20.44 4.24
N GLY A 263 -20.25 -19.80 5.14
CA GLY A 263 -19.10 -20.35 5.85
C GLY A 263 -17.81 -20.41 5.01
N ASP A 264 -17.89 -20.10 3.73
CA ASP A 264 -16.80 -20.32 2.76
C ASP A 264 -15.80 -19.14 2.73
N LYS A 265 -16.24 -17.91 2.99
CA LYS A 265 -15.39 -16.71 2.92
C LYS A 265 -15.24 -16.05 4.28
N ARG A 266 -14.06 -15.45 4.51
CA ARG A 266 -13.83 -14.55 5.66
C ARG A 266 -14.49 -13.20 5.42
N ARG A 267 -15.02 -12.61 6.48
CA ARG A 267 -15.46 -11.19 6.45
C ARG A 267 -14.29 -10.25 6.69
N HIS A 268 -13.30 -10.68 7.47
CA HIS A 268 -12.11 -9.95 7.86
C HIS A 268 -10.85 -10.52 7.24
N HIS A 269 -9.81 -9.67 7.06
CA HIS A 269 -8.49 -10.05 6.54
C HIS A 269 -8.60 -10.78 5.19
N ARG A 270 -9.27 -10.15 4.23
CA ARG A 270 -9.60 -10.76 2.93
C ARG A 270 -8.42 -10.76 1.96
N ARG A 271 -7.57 -9.72 1.97
CA ARG A 271 -6.40 -9.61 1.09
C ARG A 271 -5.30 -10.58 1.48
N GLU A 272 -4.41 -10.92 0.54
CA GLU A 272 -3.23 -11.76 0.79
C GLU A 272 -2.30 -11.09 1.83
N HIS A 273 -2.08 -9.78 1.71
CA HIS A 273 -1.30 -8.98 2.67
C HIS A 273 -1.88 -9.05 4.10
N ASP A 274 -3.18 -8.86 4.25
CA ASP A 274 -3.85 -8.91 5.56
C ASP A 274 -3.63 -10.24 6.28
N LYS A 275 -3.80 -11.35 5.52
CA LYS A 275 -3.57 -12.70 6.04
C LYS A 275 -2.11 -12.89 6.46
N LYS A 276 -1.18 -12.42 5.62
CA LYS A 276 0.25 -12.51 5.87
C LYS A 276 0.65 -11.78 7.15
N VAL A 277 0.23 -10.53 7.33
CA VAL A 277 0.47 -9.75 8.55
C VAL A 277 -0.06 -10.47 9.78
N CYS A 278 -1.29 -10.98 9.72
CA CYS A 278 -1.88 -11.74 10.82
C CYS A 278 -1.09 -13.02 11.13
N ILE A 279 -0.65 -13.77 10.12
CA ILE A 279 0.18 -14.96 10.29
C ILE A 279 1.50 -14.62 10.98
N LEU A 280 2.18 -13.55 10.53
CA LEU A 280 3.45 -13.11 11.12
C LEU A 280 3.30 -12.77 12.60
N GLY A 281 2.28 -12.01 12.97
CA GLY A 281 2.00 -11.65 14.35
C GLY A 281 1.68 -12.87 15.23
N LEU A 282 0.85 -13.80 14.74
CA LEU A 282 0.51 -15.04 15.46
C LEU A 282 1.72 -15.99 15.57
N VAL A 283 2.54 -16.10 14.54
CA VAL A 283 3.78 -16.89 14.57
C VAL A 283 4.77 -16.29 15.57
N ALA A 284 4.88 -14.97 15.67
CA ALA A 284 5.71 -14.31 16.66
C ALA A 284 5.27 -14.67 18.11
N LEU A 285 3.96 -14.82 18.37
CA LEU A 285 3.48 -15.35 19.65
C LEU A 285 3.94 -16.80 19.89
N ILE A 286 3.90 -17.64 18.86
CA ILE A 286 4.38 -19.03 18.96
C ILE A 286 5.90 -19.07 19.20
N GLN A 287 6.66 -18.14 18.68
CA GLN A 287 8.11 -18.05 18.85
C GLN A 287 8.54 -17.47 20.20
N THR A 288 7.63 -16.73 20.90
CA THR A 288 7.96 -16.05 22.16
C THR A 288 8.32 -17.05 23.26
N PRO A 289 9.47 -16.94 23.93
CA PRO A 289 9.86 -17.83 25.01
C PRO A 289 8.92 -17.76 26.22
N GLU A 290 8.74 -18.88 26.95
CA GLU A 290 7.85 -18.96 28.12
C GLU A 290 8.03 -17.84 29.16
N PRO A 291 9.24 -17.40 29.53
CA PRO A 291 9.39 -16.34 30.54
C PRO A 291 8.72 -15.01 30.14
N ASN A 292 8.57 -14.78 28.82
CA ASN A 292 7.98 -13.57 28.28
C ASN A 292 6.52 -13.78 27.82
N LEU A 293 5.98 -14.98 28.01
CA LEU A 293 4.66 -15.35 27.55
C LEU A 293 3.64 -15.23 28.68
N PRO A 294 2.64 -14.33 28.61
CA PRO A 294 1.55 -14.28 29.57
C PRO A 294 0.79 -15.61 29.66
N ALA A 295 0.33 -15.98 30.86
CA ALA A 295 -0.37 -17.24 31.08
C ALA A 295 -1.60 -17.42 30.17
N GLU A 296 -2.31 -16.34 29.88
CA GLU A 296 -3.47 -16.33 28.99
C GLU A 296 -3.08 -16.72 27.56
N VAL A 297 -1.94 -16.21 27.04
CA VAL A 297 -1.43 -16.54 25.71
C VAL A 297 -0.92 -17.98 25.69
N ALA A 298 -0.21 -18.41 26.73
CA ALA A 298 0.26 -19.79 26.87
C ALA A 298 -0.91 -20.79 26.86
N ALA A 299 -2.00 -20.48 27.56
CA ALA A 299 -3.21 -21.30 27.57
C ALA A 299 -3.93 -21.32 26.19
N GLY A 300 -3.79 -20.25 25.40
CA GLY A 300 -4.39 -20.09 24.07
C GLY A 300 -3.56 -20.65 22.91
N MET A 301 -2.41 -21.29 23.13
CA MET A 301 -1.50 -21.74 22.06
C MET A 301 -2.17 -22.61 21.00
N GLY A 302 -3.07 -23.48 21.40
CA GLY A 302 -3.82 -24.32 20.46
C GLY A 302 -4.74 -23.51 19.54
N GLN A 303 -5.38 -22.47 20.08
CA GLN A 303 -6.22 -21.56 19.28
C GLN A 303 -5.38 -20.70 18.33
N ILE A 304 -4.22 -20.23 18.80
CA ILE A 304 -3.25 -19.49 17.95
C ILE A 304 -2.83 -20.38 16.76
N CYS A 305 -2.45 -21.62 17.03
CA CYS A 305 -2.09 -22.57 15.98
C CYS A 305 -3.23 -22.81 14.98
N SER A 306 -4.44 -23.01 15.49
CA SER A 306 -5.63 -23.22 14.67
C SER A 306 -5.89 -22.01 13.74
N ALA A 307 -5.73 -20.79 14.26
CA ALA A 307 -5.89 -19.56 13.49
C ALA A 307 -4.82 -19.45 12.38
N VAL A 308 -3.55 -19.74 12.68
CA VAL A 308 -2.47 -19.73 11.69
C VAL A 308 -2.73 -20.77 10.60
N VAL A 309 -3.08 -22.00 10.97
CA VAL A 309 -3.41 -23.07 9.99
C VAL A 309 -4.56 -22.65 9.08
N SER A 310 -5.63 -22.07 9.65
CA SER A 310 -6.78 -21.60 8.88
C SER A 310 -6.41 -20.47 7.91
N LEU A 311 -5.61 -19.47 8.36
CA LEU A 311 -5.14 -18.38 7.51
C LEU A 311 -4.24 -18.87 6.37
N LEU A 312 -3.34 -19.83 6.65
CA LEU A 312 -2.47 -20.41 5.62
C LEU A 312 -3.25 -21.21 4.58
N VAL A 313 -4.31 -21.91 4.97
CA VAL A 313 -5.20 -22.62 4.02
C VAL A 313 -5.90 -21.62 3.10
N ASP A 314 -6.46 -20.54 3.69
CA ASP A 314 -7.17 -19.52 2.92
C ASP A 314 -6.20 -18.78 1.98
N LEU A 315 -4.98 -18.43 2.46
CA LEU A 315 -3.95 -17.80 1.64
C LEU A 315 -3.51 -18.69 0.47
N ARG A 316 -3.26 -19.98 0.72
CA ARG A 316 -2.89 -20.94 -0.33
C ARG A 316 -3.97 -21.06 -1.40
N THR A 317 -5.24 -21.03 -0.99
CA THR A 317 -6.37 -21.08 -1.92
C THR A 317 -6.40 -19.83 -2.79
N GLN A 318 -6.29 -18.65 -2.18
CA GLN A 318 -6.29 -17.37 -2.87
C GLN A 318 -5.10 -17.22 -3.83
N GLU A 319 -3.87 -17.57 -3.41
CA GLU A 319 -2.71 -17.58 -4.31
C GLU A 319 -2.91 -18.51 -5.53
N LYS A 320 -3.54 -19.63 -5.32
CA LYS A 320 -3.84 -20.55 -6.40
C LYS A 320 -4.88 -19.98 -7.38
N GLU A 321 -5.95 -19.40 -6.87
CA GLU A 321 -6.99 -18.75 -7.68
C GLU A 321 -6.40 -17.56 -8.49
N ARG A 322 -5.56 -16.73 -7.87
CA ARG A 322 -4.85 -15.65 -8.55
C ARG A 322 -3.96 -16.17 -9.68
N LYS A 323 -3.12 -17.18 -9.43
CA LYS A 323 -2.25 -17.78 -10.47
C LYS A 323 -3.04 -18.40 -11.61
N GLU A 324 -4.19 -19.04 -11.32
CA GLU A 324 -5.08 -19.59 -12.34
C GLU A 324 -5.76 -18.50 -13.17
N PHE A 325 -6.11 -17.36 -12.57
CA PHE A 325 -6.66 -16.21 -13.25
C PHE A 325 -5.62 -15.56 -14.18
N GLU A 326 -4.42 -15.32 -13.68
CA GLU A 326 -3.28 -14.78 -14.46
C GLU A 326 -2.94 -15.68 -15.66
N ALA A 327 -2.92 -17.01 -15.46
CA ALA A 327 -2.65 -17.96 -16.51
C ALA A 327 -3.74 -17.98 -17.61
N LYS A 328 -4.99 -17.69 -17.25
CA LYS A 328 -6.12 -17.62 -18.22
C LYS A 328 -6.17 -16.28 -18.96
N ASN A 329 -5.61 -15.23 -18.39
CA ASN A 329 -5.63 -13.87 -18.91
C ASN A 329 -4.20 -13.34 -19.10
N PRO A 330 -3.39 -13.96 -19.98
CA PRO A 330 -2.01 -13.48 -20.22
C PRO A 330 -2.07 -12.15 -20.99
N GLY A 331 -1.94 -11.03 -20.30
CA GLY A 331 -2.04 -9.67 -20.82
C GLY A 331 -3.25 -8.88 -20.33
N GLY A 332 -4.04 -9.45 -19.43
CA GLY A 332 -5.17 -8.80 -18.79
C GLY A 332 -4.81 -8.21 -17.44
N PHE A 333 -4.91 -6.90 -17.33
CA PHE A 333 -5.21 -6.13 -16.13
C PHE A 333 -4.17 -6.02 -15.00
N TYR A 334 -2.90 -6.15 -15.25
CA TYR A 334 -1.86 -5.68 -14.34
C TYR A 334 -1.00 -4.63 -15.05
N GLY A 335 -1.40 -3.37 -14.97
CA GLY A 335 -0.66 -2.28 -15.55
C GLY A 335 -1.47 -1.02 -15.76
N HIS A 336 -2.19 -0.59 -14.74
CA HIS A 336 -2.62 0.79 -14.66
C HIS A 336 -2.10 1.40 -13.36
N GLY A 337 -0.92 2.03 -13.51
CA GLY A 337 -0.53 3.13 -12.67
C GLY A 337 -1.67 4.16 -12.62
N TRP A 338 -1.79 4.83 -11.54
CA TRP A 338 -2.72 5.89 -11.20
C TRP A 338 -3.29 6.65 -12.40
N GLY A 339 -4.62 6.53 -12.59
CA GLY A 339 -5.43 7.46 -13.35
C GLY A 339 -5.38 7.31 -14.85
N SER A 340 -6.06 6.30 -15.38
CA SER A 340 -6.60 6.34 -16.73
C SER A 340 -8.04 5.85 -16.69
N ASP A 341 -8.97 6.78 -16.48
CA ASP A 341 -10.36 6.61 -16.91
C ASP A 341 -10.37 6.70 -18.45
N ASP A 342 -9.88 5.66 -19.11
CA ASP A 342 -10.17 5.45 -20.51
C ASP A 342 -11.39 4.53 -20.61
N ASP A 343 -12.54 5.16 -20.79
CA ASP A 343 -13.76 4.52 -21.29
C ASP A 343 -13.43 3.77 -22.58
N ASP A 344 -13.24 2.44 -22.47
CA ASP A 344 -13.17 1.53 -23.62
C ASP A 344 -14.57 1.40 -24.24
N PHE A 345 -14.85 2.27 -25.22
CA PHE A 345 -15.90 2.07 -26.20
C PHE A 345 -15.34 1.25 -27.37
N GLY A 346 -15.07 -0.03 -27.11
CA GLY A 346 -14.76 -1.03 -28.13
C GLY A 346 -16.03 -1.50 -28.83
N GLY A 347 -16.52 -0.73 -29.77
CA GLY A 347 -17.46 -1.17 -30.79
C GLY A 347 -16.67 -1.58 -32.04
N ASP A 348 -16.55 -2.88 -32.25
CA ASP A 348 -16.08 -3.47 -33.51
C ASP A 348 -17.15 -3.25 -34.57
N GLU A 349 -17.03 -2.21 -35.39
CA GLU A 349 -17.77 -2.05 -36.64
C GLU A 349 -16.81 -1.75 -37.81
N ASP A 350 -16.80 -2.73 -38.69
CA ASP A 350 -16.28 -2.80 -40.03
C ASP A 350 -16.50 -1.47 -40.82
N LEU A 351 -15.43 -0.68 -41.04
CA LEU A 351 -15.48 0.49 -41.87
C LEU A 351 -14.77 0.22 -43.20
N GLY A 352 -15.61 0.01 -44.23
CA GLY A 352 -15.21 0.10 -45.61
C GLY A 352 -14.62 1.48 -45.96
N GLU A 353 -13.62 1.42 -46.79
CA GLU A 353 -12.98 2.56 -47.47
C GLU A 353 -14.02 3.38 -48.24
N ASP A 354 -14.11 4.67 -47.91
CA ASP A 354 -14.49 5.70 -48.91
C ASP A 354 -13.96 7.06 -48.45
N ASP A 355 -13.21 7.67 -49.38
CA ASP A 355 -12.69 9.03 -49.34
C ASP A 355 -13.82 10.07 -49.23
N GLU A 356 -13.63 11.11 -48.41
CA GLU A 356 -13.80 12.53 -48.80
C GLU A 356 -13.79 13.47 -47.57
N ASP A 357 -13.20 14.62 -47.74
CA ASP A 357 -13.04 15.79 -46.89
C ASP A 357 -14.22 16.07 -45.93
N ASP A 358 -13.99 16.05 -44.61
CA ASP A 358 -14.88 16.71 -43.65
C ASP A 358 -14.13 17.40 -42.52
N GLU A 359 -14.46 18.67 -42.32
CA GLU A 359 -13.99 19.59 -41.30
C GLU A 359 -14.27 19.02 -39.88
N GLU A 360 -13.32 19.10 -38.97
CA GLU A 360 -13.49 18.71 -37.56
C GLU A 360 -14.71 19.44 -36.95
N PRO A 361 -15.64 18.73 -36.27
CA PRO A 361 -16.74 19.36 -35.61
C PRO A 361 -16.28 20.12 -34.36
N VAL A 362 -16.40 21.44 -34.42
CA VAL A 362 -16.25 22.32 -33.25
C VAL A 362 -17.42 22.01 -32.30
N LEU A 363 -17.12 21.32 -31.17
CA LEU A 363 -18.11 21.02 -30.14
C LEU A 363 -18.70 22.31 -29.57
N ASP A 364 -20.04 22.36 -29.47
CA ASP A 364 -20.77 23.48 -28.88
C ASP A 364 -20.39 23.68 -27.41
N PRO A 365 -20.11 24.91 -26.97
CA PRO A 365 -19.82 25.22 -25.56
C PRO A 365 -20.85 24.71 -24.57
N ALA A 366 -22.11 24.47 -24.99
CA ALA A 366 -23.16 23.88 -24.18
C ALA A 366 -22.99 22.37 -23.99
N GLU A 367 -22.41 21.66 -24.97
CA GLU A 367 -22.07 20.22 -24.86
C GLU A 367 -20.84 20.00 -24.00
N LEU A 368 -19.84 20.86 -24.11
CA LEU A 368 -18.68 20.88 -23.21
C LEU A 368 -19.07 21.14 -21.75
N ALA A 369 -20.00 22.08 -21.52
CA ALA A 369 -20.53 22.34 -20.18
C ALA A 369 -21.41 21.19 -19.64
N ALA A 370 -22.08 20.43 -20.52
CA ALA A 370 -22.85 19.24 -20.14
C ALA A 370 -21.93 18.06 -19.83
N MET A 371 -20.81 17.90 -20.55
CA MET A 371 -19.76 16.91 -20.26
C MET A 371 -19.03 17.21 -18.94
N ALA A 372 -18.67 18.47 -18.71
CA ALA A 372 -18.07 18.91 -17.42
C ALA A 372 -19.03 18.69 -16.23
N LYS A 373 -20.34 18.93 -16.43
CA LYS A 373 -21.35 18.60 -15.40
C LYS A 373 -21.52 17.10 -15.17
N ARG A 374 -21.32 16.28 -16.20
CA ARG A 374 -21.38 14.83 -16.12
C ARG A 374 -20.14 14.28 -15.40
N ALA A 375 -18.97 14.81 -15.68
CA ALA A 375 -17.73 14.48 -14.99
C ALA A 375 -17.76 14.87 -13.48
N GLN A 376 -18.38 16.01 -13.13
CA GLN A 376 -18.59 16.40 -11.73
C GLN A 376 -19.69 15.60 -11.02
N SER A 377 -20.56 14.87 -11.73
CA SER A 377 -21.62 14.07 -11.13
C SER A 377 -21.23 12.61 -10.88
N VAL A 378 -20.09 12.18 -11.36
CA VAL A 378 -19.55 10.84 -11.11
C VAL A 378 -18.57 10.93 -9.94
N ASN A 379 -19.11 11.19 -8.75
CA ASN A 379 -18.43 10.87 -7.51
C ASN A 379 -18.90 9.46 -7.12
N PRO A 380 -18.04 8.43 -7.18
CA PRO A 380 -18.43 7.06 -6.84
C PRO A 380 -18.89 6.90 -5.38
N PHE A 381 -18.70 7.92 -4.54
CA PHE A 381 -19.09 7.92 -3.13
C PHE A 381 -20.43 8.60 -2.81
N ARG A 382 -21.23 9.00 -3.81
CA ARG A 382 -22.55 9.59 -3.53
C ARG A 382 -23.63 8.50 -3.48
N ARG A 383 -23.88 7.96 -2.28
CA ARG A 383 -25.04 7.12 -1.96
C ARG A 383 -26.33 7.78 -2.46
N ARG A 384 -27.04 7.07 -3.31
CA ARG A 384 -28.43 7.35 -3.68
C ARG A 384 -29.32 6.97 -2.49
N GLY A 385 -29.85 7.94 -1.78
CA GLY A 385 -30.87 7.69 -0.77
C GLY A 385 -32.15 7.17 -1.45
N GLY A 386 -32.54 5.98 -1.05
CA GLY A 386 -33.83 5.37 -1.33
C GLY A 386 -34.17 4.54 -0.11
N ASP A 387 -35.28 4.92 0.57
CA ASP A 387 -35.91 4.12 1.62
C ASP A 387 -36.42 2.83 0.96
N ASP A 388 -35.81 1.71 1.28
CA ASP A 388 -36.42 0.38 1.22
C ASP A 388 -35.72 -0.48 2.26
N GLU A 389 -36.47 -0.86 3.29
CA GLU A 389 -36.10 -1.80 4.33
C GLU A 389 -36.06 -3.21 3.72
N ASP A 390 -34.87 -3.70 3.38
CA ASP A 390 -34.61 -5.14 3.26
C ASP A 390 -33.12 -5.42 3.55
N ASP A 391 -32.90 -6.22 4.58
CA ASP A 391 -31.66 -6.60 5.29
C ASP A 391 -30.74 -7.54 4.48
N ASP A 392 -30.34 -7.25 3.24
CA ASP A 392 -29.46 -8.12 2.45
C ASP A 392 -28.21 -7.42 1.83
N ASP A 393 -27.86 -6.20 2.26
CA ASP A 393 -26.83 -5.35 1.61
C ASP A 393 -25.36 -5.65 2.01
N ASP A 394 -25.05 -6.79 2.63
CA ASP A 394 -23.68 -7.17 2.99
C ASP A 394 -22.88 -7.85 1.84
N GLU A 395 -23.46 -8.04 0.65
CA GLU A 395 -22.81 -8.80 -0.42
C GLU A 395 -22.05 -7.95 -1.46
N ASP A 396 -22.30 -6.65 -1.55
CA ASP A 396 -21.75 -5.78 -2.60
C ASP A 396 -20.76 -4.72 -2.10
N PHE A 397 -19.97 -5.01 -1.08
CA PHE A 397 -18.77 -4.22 -0.87
C PHE A 397 -17.74 -4.66 -1.92
N ASP A 398 -17.66 -3.86 -2.97
CA ASP A 398 -16.91 -4.06 -4.19
C ASP A 398 -15.53 -4.71 -3.95
N ASP A 399 -15.31 -5.91 -4.50
CA ASP A 399 -14.04 -6.63 -4.46
C ASP A 399 -12.90 -5.82 -5.11
N GLY A 400 -13.22 -4.82 -5.94
CA GLY A 400 -12.28 -3.90 -6.58
C GLY A 400 -11.57 -2.95 -5.60
N MET A 401 -12.15 -2.67 -4.42
CA MET A 401 -11.50 -1.87 -3.36
C MET A 401 -10.55 -2.69 -2.49
N LEU A 402 -10.49 -4.00 -2.70
CA LEU A 402 -9.66 -4.97 -1.95
C LEU A 402 -8.47 -5.49 -2.77
N THR A 403 -8.10 -4.82 -3.85
CA THR A 403 -6.83 -5.13 -4.54
C THR A 403 -5.67 -4.91 -3.56
N ASP A 404 -4.71 -5.81 -3.56
CA ASP A 404 -3.46 -5.59 -2.84
C ASP A 404 -2.87 -4.28 -3.39
N ASP A 405 -2.47 -3.37 -2.51
CA ASP A 405 -1.86 -2.10 -2.89
C ASP A 405 -0.51 -2.39 -3.58
N GLU A 406 -0.53 -2.65 -4.89
CA GLU A 406 0.63 -3.03 -5.71
C GLU A 406 1.76 -1.97 -5.68
N ASN A 407 1.42 -0.77 -5.25
CA ASN A 407 2.33 0.38 -5.19
C ASN A 407 3.21 0.41 -3.94
N PHE A 408 2.92 -0.42 -2.93
CA PHE A 408 3.68 -0.46 -1.68
C PHE A 408 4.54 -1.72 -1.61
N THR A 409 5.84 -1.55 -1.52
CA THR A 409 6.77 -2.65 -1.25
C THR A 409 7.14 -2.66 0.23
N SER A 410 6.92 -3.79 0.88
CA SER A 410 7.16 -3.97 2.31
C SER A 410 8.28 -4.97 2.57
N PRO A 411 9.08 -4.82 3.63
CA PRO A 411 10.06 -5.83 4.04
C PRO A 411 9.45 -7.20 4.33
N ILE A 412 8.16 -7.28 4.63
CA ILE A 412 7.50 -8.57 4.84
C ILE A 412 7.21 -9.31 3.54
N ASP A 413 7.28 -8.65 2.37
CA ASP A 413 7.01 -9.30 1.08
C ASP A 413 8.04 -10.41 0.78
N ASP A 414 9.26 -10.24 1.24
CA ASP A 414 10.32 -11.25 1.12
C ASP A 414 10.14 -12.44 2.07
N ILE A 415 9.16 -12.39 2.99
CA ILE A 415 8.93 -13.46 3.97
C ILE A 415 7.84 -14.39 3.45
N ASP A 416 8.17 -15.65 3.22
CA ASP A 416 7.17 -16.67 2.91
C ASP A 416 6.53 -17.21 4.21
N PRO A 417 5.22 -17.00 4.42
CA PRO A 417 4.56 -17.35 5.68
C PRO A 417 4.45 -18.88 5.89
N PHE A 418 4.43 -19.68 4.82
CA PHE A 418 4.41 -21.15 4.92
C PHE A 418 5.73 -21.67 5.45
N THR A 419 6.83 -21.16 4.90
CA THR A 419 8.19 -21.51 5.30
C THR A 419 8.44 -21.09 6.75
N LEU A 420 8.08 -19.86 7.13
CA LEU A 420 8.23 -19.35 8.48
C LEU A 420 7.45 -20.20 9.49
N PHE A 421 6.20 -20.55 9.19
CA PHE A 421 5.39 -21.42 10.06
C PHE A 421 6.00 -22.80 10.21
N ALA A 422 6.42 -23.44 9.12
CA ALA A 422 7.04 -24.76 9.15
C ALA A 422 8.35 -24.79 9.97
N GLU A 423 9.19 -23.77 9.85
CA GLU A 423 10.40 -23.62 10.66
C GLU A 423 10.06 -23.44 12.14
N THR A 424 9.08 -22.59 12.44
CA THR A 424 8.62 -22.35 13.82
C THR A 424 8.11 -23.64 14.46
N VAL A 425 7.25 -24.38 13.77
CA VAL A 425 6.72 -25.67 14.25
C VAL A 425 7.86 -26.66 14.50
N THR A 426 8.84 -26.75 13.57
CA THR A 426 9.98 -27.64 13.70
C THR A 426 10.87 -27.27 14.90
N VAL A 427 11.12 -25.98 15.11
CA VAL A 427 11.90 -25.49 16.27
C VAL A 427 11.17 -25.81 17.57
N VAL A 428 9.88 -25.51 17.66
CA VAL A 428 9.07 -25.79 18.87
C VAL A 428 9.04 -27.30 19.15
N GLN A 429 8.84 -28.13 18.13
CA GLN A 429 8.80 -29.58 18.26
C GLN A 429 10.12 -30.16 18.79
N SER A 430 11.25 -29.61 18.33
CA SER A 430 12.59 -30.09 18.73
C SER A 430 13.04 -29.56 20.09
N ALA A 431 12.62 -28.33 20.46
CA ALA A 431 13.09 -27.66 21.67
C ALA A 431 12.19 -27.94 22.90
N ASP A 432 10.88 -28.07 22.71
CA ASP A 432 9.88 -28.20 23.78
C ASP A 432 8.68 -29.07 23.37
N ALA A 433 8.75 -30.36 23.71
CA ALA A 433 7.69 -31.31 23.41
C ALA A 433 6.34 -30.97 24.10
N GLY A 434 6.38 -30.35 25.29
CA GLY A 434 5.17 -29.94 26.04
C GLY A 434 4.47 -28.81 25.33
N ARG A 435 5.23 -27.82 24.89
CA ARG A 435 4.72 -26.69 24.10
C ARG A 435 4.19 -27.14 22.74
N PHE A 436 4.88 -28.05 22.08
CA PHE A 436 4.40 -28.63 20.85
C PHE A 436 3.06 -29.37 21.05
N GLN A 437 2.92 -30.12 22.15
CA GLN A 437 1.64 -30.77 22.48
C GLN A 437 0.52 -29.75 22.75
N ALA A 438 0.79 -28.64 23.43
CA ALA A 438 -0.17 -27.57 23.65
C ALA A 438 -0.61 -26.93 22.31
N LEU A 439 0.34 -26.74 21.41
CA LEU A 439 0.12 -26.16 20.08
C LEU A 439 -0.72 -27.10 19.18
N ALA A 440 -0.33 -28.38 19.09
CA ALA A 440 -1.03 -29.37 18.25
C ALA A 440 -2.34 -29.85 18.91
N GLY A 441 -2.43 -29.85 20.22
CA GLY A 441 -3.60 -30.31 20.98
C GLY A 441 -4.84 -29.43 20.84
N GLY A 442 -4.69 -28.20 20.34
CA GLY A 442 -5.80 -27.33 19.99
C GLY A 442 -6.45 -27.65 18.65
N LEU A 443 -5.82 -28.50 17.84
CA LEU A 443 -6.33 -28.92 16.54
C LEU A 443 -7.03 -30.28 16.68
N ASP A 444 -8.15 -30.43 15.98
CA ASP A 444 -8.75 -31.75 15.79
C ASP A 444 -7.89 -32.61 14.83
N ALA A 445 -8.29 -33.86 14.59
CA ALA A 445 -7.53 -34.78 13.74
C ALA A 445 -7.35 -34.26 12.32
N ALA A 446 -8.35 -33.59 11.75
CA ALA A 446 -8.29 -32.99 10.43
C ALA A 446 -7.31 -31.79 10.42
N GLY A 447 -7.40 -30.91 11.42
CA GLY A 447 -6.49 -29.76 11.57
C GLY A 447 -5.04 -30.19 11.77
N GLN A 448 -4.77 -31.28 12.52
CA GLN A 448 -3.41 -31.84 12.66
C GLN A 448 -2.87 -32.38 11.33
N GLN A 449 -3.71 -33.03 10.54
CA GLN A 449 -3.34 -33.47 9.20
C GLN A 449 -3.05 -32.26 8.29
N THR A 450 -3.91 -31.25 8.30
CA THR A 450 -3.72 -30.01 7.52
C THR A 450 -2.41 -29.31 7.92
N MET A 451 -2.10 -29.23 9.20
CA MET A 451 -0.83 -28.66 9.68
C MET A 451 0.37 -29.42 9.10
N GLN A 452 0.32 -30.77 9.07
CA GLN A 452 1.38 -31.59 8.48
C GLN A 452 1.51 -31.37 6.97
N GLU A 453 0.39 -31.24 6.27
CA GLU A 453 0.36 -30.94 4.84
C GLU A 453 0.95 -29.56 4.54
N LEU A 454 0.67 -28.54 5.36
CA LEU A 454 1.26 -27.19 5.23
C LEU A 454 2.76 -27.19 5.50
N VAL A 455 3.24 -27.96 6.51
CA VAL A 455 4.68 -28.14 6.75
C VAL A 455 5.38 -28.83 5.59
N ALA A 456 4.74 -29.85 4.98
CA ALA A 456 5.25 -30.49 3.78
C ALA A 456 5.24 -29.56 2.56
N TYR A 457 4.18 -28.76 2.40
CA TYR A 457 4.04 -27.77 1.33
C TYR A 457 5.13 -26.69 1.39
N ALA A 458 5.54 -26.26 2.59
CA ALA A 458 6.64 -25.32 2.75
C ALA A 458 7.97 -25.77 2.12
N GLY A 459 8.21 -27.11 2.04
CA GLY A 459 9.34 -27.67 1.32
C GLY A 459 9.27 -27.41 -0.19
N VAL A 460 8.11 -27.65 -0.78
CA VAL A 460 7.85 -27.37 -2.21
C VAL A 460 7.96 -25.87 -2.49
N ARG A 461 7.37 -25.06 -1.62
CA ARG A 461 7.37 -23.60 -1.74
C ARG A 461 8.81 -23.00 -1.73
N ARG A 462 9.68 -23.56 -0.90
CA ARG A 462 11.12 -23.15 -0.91
C ARG A 462 11.79 -23.40 -2.24
N GLU A 463 11.52 -24.53 -2.87
CA GLU A 463 12.10 -24.88 -4.17
C GLU A 463 11.55 -23.94 -5.27
N GLU A 464 10.26 -23.64 -5.23
CA GLU A 464 9.60 -22.69 -6.14
C GLU A 464 10.20 -21.29 -6.00
N LEU A 465 10.27 -20.75 -4.78
CA LEU A 465 10.84 -19.42 -4.51
C LEU A 465 12.33 -19.33 -4.90
N ALA A 466 13.11 -20.39 -4.64
CA ALA A 466 14.50 -20.42 -5.06
C ALA A 466 14.64 -20.38 -6.59
N LYS A 467 13.73 -21.02 -7.32
CA LYS A 467 13.69 -21.00 -8.78
C LYS A 467 13.26 -19.65 -9.30
N GLU A 468 12.18 -19.06 -8.78
CA GLU A 468 11.71 -17.73 -9.14
C GLU A 468 12.82 -16.67 -8.92
N LYS A 469 13.49 -16.72 -7.77
CA LYS A 469 14.61 -15.81 -7.48
C LYS A 469 15.77 -15.98 -8.45
N ALA A 470 16.12 -17.22 -8.81
CA ALA A 470 17.18 -17.48 -9.79
C ALA A 470 16.80 -17.00 -11.20
N GLU A 471 15.53 -17.13 -11.60
CA GLU A 471 15.02 -16.62 -12.87
C GLU A 471 15.04 -15.09 -12.91
N ASP A 472 14.66 -14.42 -11.81
CA ASP A 472 14.68 -12.96 -11.69
C ASP A 472 16.12 -12.41 -11.68
N GLU A 473 17.03 -13.07 -10.99
CA GLU A 473 18.47 -12.70 -11.04
C GLU A 473 19.02 -12.86 -12.46
N ALA A 474 18.63 -13.92 -13.16
CA ALA A 474 19.05 -14.14 -14.54
C ALA A 474 18.47 -13.07 -15.50
N LYS A 475 17.18 -12.67 -15.32
CA LYS A 475 16.57 -11.59 -16.09
C LYS A 475 17.28 -10.25 -15.84
N LYS A 476 17.57 -9.92 -14.56
CA LYS A 476 18.31 -8.70 -14.17
C LYS A 476 19.71 -8.69 -14.75
N ALA A 477 20.44 -9.82 -14.68
CA ALA A 477 21.77 -9.93 -15.29
C ALA A 477 21.72 -9.77 -16.81
N ALA A 478 20.71 -10.34 -17.47
CA ALA A 478 20.52 -10.19 -18.92
C ALA A 478 20.18 -8.76 -19.31
N ALA A 479 19.37 -8.04 -18.53
CA ALA A 479 19.06 -6.63 -18.74
C ALA A 479 20.29 -5.75 -18.56
N GLN A 480 21.10 -5.98 -17.50
CA GLN A 480 22.36 -5.27 -17.26
C GLN A 480 23.38 -5.52 -18.37
N ALA A 481 23.46 -6.75 -18.89
CA ALA A 481 24.35 -7.07 -20.01
C ALA A 481 23.95 -6.34 -21.32
N LYS A 482 22.68 -6.04 -21.51
CA LYS A 482 22.18 -5.24 -22.64
C LYS A 482 22.42 -3.74 -22.47
N ALA A 483 22.41 -3.22 -21.25
CA ALA A 483 22.57 -1.80 -20.94
C ALA A 483 24.04 -1.28 -21.07
N GLY A 484 25.05 -2.14 -21.21
CA GLY A 484 26.45 -1.73 -21.39
C GLY A 484 27.16 -1.33 -20.08
N PRO A 485 28.52 -1.15 -20.09
CA PRO A 485 29.30 -0.90 -18.89
C PRO A 485 29.16 0.55 -18.38
N GLY A 486 28.10 0.86 -17.69
CA GLY A 486 27.82 2.18 -17.11
C GLY A 486 26.57 2.21 -16.20
N ALA A 487 25.76 1.17 -16.21
CA ALA A 487 24.57 1.09 -15.37
C ALA A 487 24.96 0.61 -13.97
N ILE A 488 24.73 1.43 -12.96
CA ILE A 488 24.92 1.07 -11.56
C ILE A 488 23.73 0.21 -11.14
N PRO A 489 23.93 -0.98 -10.55
CA PRO A 489 22.82 -1.81 -10.11
C PRO A 489 22.07 -1.15 -8.96
N VAL A 490 20.75 -1.07 -9.09
CA VAL A 490 19.86 -0.71 -7.97
C VAL A 490 19.97 -1.82 -6.92
N GLN A 491 20.76 -1.59 -5.88
CA GLN A 491 20.72 -2.44 -4.68
C GLN A 491 19.42 -2.13 -3.92
N ARG A 492 18.44 -3.03 -3.97
CA ARG A 492 17.47 -3.15 -2.89
C ARG A 492 18.29 -3.41 -1.62
N ALA A 493 18.06 -2.59 -0.59
CA ALA A 493 18.67 -2.83 0.73
C ALA A 493 18.10 -4.13 1.29
N GLY A 494 18.70 -5.25 0.91
CA GLY A 494 18.51 -6.53 1.55
C GLY A 494 19.15 -6.45 2.92
N HIS A 495 18.36 -6.55 3.97
CA HIS A 495 18.88 -6.74 5.31
C HIS A 495 19.62 -8.08 5.37
N GLU A 496 20.93 -8.04 5.44
CA GLU A 496 21.72 -9.20 5.90
C GLU A 496 21.33 -9.48 7.36
N ASN A 497 20.74 -10.64 7.56
CA ASN A 497 20.43 -11.20 8.88
C ASN A 497 21.74 -11.41 9.68
N HIS A 498 21.86 -10.71 10.80
CA HIS A 498 22.67 -11.13 11.93
C HIS A 498 21.79 -11.31 13.16
#